data_95c52b45fb772746f39cf0e46bc13e53
#
_entry.id   95c52b45fb772746f39cf0e46bc13e53
#
_cell.length_a   1.000
_cell.length_b   1.000
_cell.length_c   1.000
_cell.angle_alpha   90.00
_cell.angle_beta   90.00
_cell.angle_gamma   90.00
#
_symmetry.space_group_name_H-M   'P 1'
#
loop_
_entity.id
_entity.type
_entity.pdbx_description
1 polymer ?
#
loop_
_entity_poly.entity_id
_entity_poly.type
_entity_poly.pdbx_seq_one_letter_code
_entity_poly.pdbx_strand_id
1 'polypeptide(L)' 'MSVLVEILRETPPIYQDSGYPLETEVGKRYVLEERTAATLIRNRYARAVSEE' A
#
# COMPACT_ATOMS: atom_id res chain seq x y z
N MET A 1 2.53 -12.00 5.36
CA MET A 1 1.74 -12.21 4.13
C MET A 1 1.61 -10.90 3.39
N SER A 2 1.54 -10.97 2.09
CA SER A 2 1.42 -9.76 1.27
C SER A 2 -0.03 -9.50 0.90
N VAL A 3 -0.36 -8.24 0.72
CA VAL A 3 -1.72 -7.82 0.36
C VAL A 3 -1.62 -6.91 -0.86
N LEU A 4 -2.46 -7.17 -1.85
CA LEU A 4 -2.56 -6.30 -3.02
C LEU A 4 -3.49 -5.14 -2.65
N VAL A 5 -2.99 -3.93 -2.82
CA VAL A 5 -3.77 -2.73 -2.51
C VAL A 5 -3.78 -1.77 -3.70
N GLU A 6 -4.83 -0.99 -3.79
CA GLU A 6 -4.92 0.08 -4.78
C GLU A 6 -4.86 1.42 -4.05
N ILE A 7 -4.00 2.30 -4.52
CA ILE A 7 -3.81 3.61 -3.88
C ILE A 7 -4.93 4.55 -4.28
N LEU A 8 -5.62 5.09 -3.28
CA LEU A 8 -6.78 5.96 -3.47
C LEU A 8 -6.42 7.43 -3.43
N ARG A 9 -5.37 7.77 -2.69
CA ARG A 9 -4.90 9.14 -2.61
C ARG A 9 -3.41 9.15 -2.30
N GLU A 10 -2.77 10.29 -2.49
CA GLU A 10 -1.34 10.45 -2.27
C GLU A 10 -0.95 10.06 -0.85
N THR A 11 0.05 9.19 -0.74
CA THR A 11 0.54 8.71 0.55
C THR A 11 1.90 9.31 0.87
N PRO A 12 2.25 9.41 2.17
CA PRO A 12 3.63 9.70 2.52
C PRO A 12 4.54 8.54 2.10
N PRO A 13 5.87 8.75 2.03
CA PRO A 13 6.78 7.66 1.69
C PRO A 13 6.60 6.46 2.61
N ILE A 14 6.57 5.26 2.02
CA ILE A 14 6.37 4.02 2.75
C ILE A 14 7.71 3.32 2.88
N TYR A 15 8.13 3.05 4.10
CA TYR A 15 9.38 2.34 4.36
C TYR A 15 9.07 0.87 4.63
N GLN A 16 9.73 0.00 3.91
CA GLN A 16 9.63 -1.44 4.08
C GLN A 16 10.99 -2.01 4.49
N ASP A 17 11.06 -3.31 4.69
CA ASP A 17 12.27 -3.98 5.15
C ASP A 17 13.46 -3.79 4.22
N SER A 18 13.23 -3.46 2.97
CA SER A 18 14.31 -3.21 2.01
C SER A 18 15.14 -1.97 2.34
N GLY A 19 14.63 -1.09 3.22
CA GLY A 19 15.32 0.13 3.58
C GLY A 19 15.13 1.29 2.61
N TYR A 20 14.52 1.03 1.46
CA TYR A 20 14.25 2.07 0.48
C TYR A 20 12.80 2.51 0.56
N PRO A 21 12.52 3.82 0.48
CA PRO A 21 11.14 4.28 0.49
C PRO A 21 10.42 3.87 -0.79
N LEU A 22 9.20 3.41 -0.65
CA LEU A 22 8.34 3.11 -1.78
C LEU A 22 7.49 4.34 -2.07
N GLU A 23 7.58 4.85 -3.28
CA GLU A 23 6.73 5.94 -3.73
C GLU A 23 5.52 5.35 -4.44
N THR A 24 4.33 5.80 -4.05
CA THR A 24 3.09 5.29 -4.62
C THR A 24 2.43 6.35 -5.51
N GLU A 25 1.68 5.87 -6.50
CA GLU A 25 0.91 6.74 -7.38
C GLU A 25 -0.57 6.41 -7.25
N VAL A 26 -1.40 7.44 -7.22
CA VAL A 26 -2.84 7.26 -7.12
C VAL A 26 -3.37 6.46 -8.32
N GLY A 27 -4.22 5.48 -8.03
CA GLY A 27 -4.81 4.62 -9.07
C GLY A 27 -3.96 3.41 -9.41
N LYS A 28 -2.76 3.33 -8.90
CA LYS A 28 -1.87 2.18 -9.11
C LYS A 28 -2.05 1.15 -8.02
N ARG A 29 -1.67 -0.08 -8.31
CA ARG A 29 -1.78 -1.19 -7.37
C ARG A 29 -0.39 -1.67 -6.96
N TYR A 30 -0.26 -2.04 -5.69
CA TYR A 30 1.01 -2.49 -5.13
C TYR A 30 0.79 -3.68 -4.22
N VAL A 31 1.78 -4.56 -4.18
CA VAL A 31 1.79 -5.68 -3.24
C VAL A 31 2.62 -5.24 -2.04
N LEU A 32 2.00 -5.16 -0.89
CA LEU A 32 2.64 -4.65 0.33
C LEU A 32 2.55 -5.68 1.45
N GLU A 33 3.42 -5.54 2.45
CA GLU A 33 3.32 -6.34 3.65
C GLU A 33 1.99 -6.08 4.34
N GLU A 34 1.46 -7.11 4.97
CA GLU A 34 0.17 -7.05 5.64
C GLU A 34 0.08 -5.86 6.61
N ARG A 35 1.12 -5.64 7.40
CA ARG A 35 1.12 -4.55 8.39
C ARG A 35 1.08 -3.18 7.72
N THR A 36 1.88 -3.00 6.68
CA THR A 36 1.90 -1.75 5.91
C THR A 36 0.56 -1.53 5.22
N ALA A 37 0.03 -2.58 4.59
CA ALA A 37 -1.26 -2.51 3.91
C ALA A 37 -2.36 -2.14 4.90
N ALA A 38 -2.38 -2.76 6.09
CA ALA A 38 -3.38 -2.49 7.09
C ALA A 38 -3.36 -1.02 7.53
N THR A 39 -2.17 -0.45 7.69
CA THR A 39 -2.04 0.96 8.07
C THR A 39 -2.60 1.88 6.99
N LEU A 40 -2.29 1.62 5.73
CA LEU A 40 -2.79 2.44 4.63
C LEU A 40 -4.31 2.32 4.48
N ILE A 41 -4.84 1.12 4.66
CA ILE A 41 -6.28 0.89 4.55
C ILE A 41 -7.00 1.61 5.70
N ARG A 42 -6.45 1.52 6.90
CA ARG A 42 -7.05 2.18 8.07
C ARG A 42 -7.12 3.69 7.88
N ASN A 43 -6.10 4.28 7.28
CA ASN A 43 -6.04 5.72 7.05
C ASN A 43 -6.68 6.13 5.72
N ARG A 44 -7.30 5.19 5.02
CA ARG A 44 -7.98 5.42 3.75
C ARG A 44 -7.09 5.93 2.62
N TYR A 45 -5.81 5.62 2.69
CA TYR A 45 -4.90 5.87 1.58
C TYR A 45 -5.02 4.83 0.49
N ALA A 46 -5.47 3.63 0.86
CA ALA A 46 -5.56 2.51 -0.06
C ALA A 46 -6.73 1.61 0.31
N ARG A 47 -7.09 0.71 -0.61
CA ARG A 47 -8.09 -0.32 -0.36
C ARG A 47 -7.52 -1.67 -0.74
N ALA A 48 -7.99 -2.71 -0.08
CA ALA A 48 -7.59 -4.06 -0.44
C ALA A 48 -8.22 -4.45 -1.77
N VAL A 49 -7.45 -5.12 -2.62
CA VAL A 49 -7.93 -5.57 -3.92
C VAL A 49 -7.95 -7.09 -3.95
N SER A 50 -9.06 -7.66 -4.40
CA SER A 50 -9.17 -9.10 -4.53
C SER A 50 -8.50 -9.55 -5.82
N GLU A 51 -7.67 -10.59 -5.73
CA GLU A 51 -6.98 -11.17 -6.88
C GLU A 51 -7.82 -12.26 -7.52
N GLU A 52 -8.93 -11.97 -8.05
CA GLU A 52 -9.70 -12.98 -8.77
C GLU A 52 -9.78 -12.69 -10.24
#